data_5ac087d1c850330083abd7a377c31453
#
_entry.id   5ac087d1c850330083abd7a377c31453
#
_cell.length_a   1.000
_cell.length_b   1.000
_cell.length_c   1.000
_cell.angle_alpha   90.00
_cell.angle_beta   90.00
_cell.angle_gamma   90.00
#
_symmetry.space_group_name_H-M   'P 1'
#
loop_
_entity.id
_entity.type
_entity.pdbx_description
1 polymer ?
#
loop_
_entity_poly.entity_id
_entity_poly.type
_entity_poly.pdbx_seq_one_letter_code
_entity_poly.pdbx_strand_id
1 'polypeptide(L)'
;MWPGQLMNHKDHSLTFVVPPPASFHSGGNLYNAFLIEALKEEGVACSLTEPEKLTTGNKGTVFWDSLFLGRLEYLDSSASNWLIVHHLESLYPPEGFSSAQWFEQEERRLLEQFDGFLVSSPFTAAYLRGKNLGDQDILVIEPALLFELETPKRQVKSIRALMVANLQERKGIFPFLEALAVHEPGFDFSLTIAGSAAMEPGYAKKCMDFMESEPNLGGKVFYEGAKTPQEIRALYWEANLFISTAFMETYGMALQEAAATGLPLLVMKGGNAGNHVIEGQNGLVFETIPQLVQELNVLAKDLKKLSWLGENAARLAKNNHYSWKDAAKLLINHLK
;
A
#
# COMPACT_ATOMS: atom_id res chain seq x y z
N MET A 1 30.77 -19.84 33.52
CA MET A 1 29.60 -20.63 33.04
C MET A 1 28.35 -19.98 33.62
N TRP A 2 27.65 -19.24 32.82
CA TRP A 2 26.31 -18.72 33.13
C TRP A 2 25.31 -19.60 32.41
N PRO A 3 24.29 -20.16 33.06
CA PRO A 3 23.27 -20.95 32.40
C PRO A 3 22.34 -19.97 31.67
N GLY A 4 22.31 -20.06 30.35
CA GLY A 4 21.29 -19.39 29.52
C GLY A 4 19.90 -19.93 29.91
N GLN A 5 19.11 -19.10 30.53
CA GLN A 5 17.67 -19.33 30.61
C GLN A 5 17.11 -19.26 29.21
N LEU A 6 16.76 -20.41 28.66
CA LEU A 6 15.80 -20.51 27.54
C LEU A 6 14.49 -19.95 28.06
N MET A 7 14.20 -18.69 27.72
CA MET A 7 12.87 -18.12 27.95
C MET A 7 11.85 -18.96 27.17
N ASN A 8 10.87 -19.45 27.90
CA ASN A 8 9.75 -20.21 27.37
C ASN A 8 8.93 -19.30 26.43
N HIS A 9 8.91 -19.60 25.14
CA HIS A 9 8.12 -18.89 24.12
C HIS A 9 6.58 -18.99 24.29
N LYS A 10 6.09 -19.47 25.45
CA LYS A 10 4.67 -19.77 25.68
C LYS A 10 3.84 -18.64 26.30
N ASP A 11 4.43 -17.51 26.69
CA ASP A 11 3.69 -16.51 27.48
C ASP A 11 3.30 -15.22 26.74
N HIS A 12 3.63 -15.06 25.46
CA HIS A 12 3.23 -13.89 24.68
C HIS A 12 2.16 -14.27 23.65
N SER A 13 0.90 -14.18 24.03
CA SER A 13 -0.20 -14.21 23.06
C SER A 13 -0.41 -12.80 22.48
N LEU A 14 -0.38 -12.67 21.17
CA LEU A 14 -0.71 -11.43 20.46
C LEU A 14 -2.17 -11.47 20.03
N THR A 15 -2.89 -10.38 20.27
CA THR A 15 -4.26 -10.24 19.78
C THR A 15 -4.30 -9.18 18.68
N PHE A 16 -4.87 -9.54 17.54
CA PHE A 16 -5.03 -8.64 16.40
C PHE A 16 -6.49 -8.28 16.22
N VAL A 17 -6.81 -7.00 16.39
CA VAL A 17 -8.11 -6.42 16.11
C VAL A 17 -8.06 -5.86 14.70
N VAL A 18 -8.40 -6.72 13.75
CA VAL A 18 -8.25 -6.46 12.30
C VAL A 18 -9.51 -6.89 11.56
N PRO A 19 -9.80 -6.32 10.38
CA PRO A 19 -10.90 -6.79 9.55
C PRO A 19 -10.76 -8.28 9.22
N PRO A 20 -11.87 -9.03 9.13
CA PRO A 20 -11.83 -10.43 8.70
C PRO A 20 -11.09 -10.58 7.36
N PRO A 21 -10.22 -11.58 7.18
CA PRO A 21 -9.40 -11.73 5.97
C PRO A 21 -10.18 -11.75 4.64
N ALA A 22 -11.46 -12.15 4.68
CA ALA A 22 -12.32 -12.23 3.50
C ALA A 22 -13.08 -10.91 3.19
N SER A 23 -13.04 -9.91 4.06
CA SER A 23 -13.95 -8.75 3.95
C SER A 23 -13.50 -7.66 2.98
N PHE A 24 -12.20 -7.49 2.75
CA PHE A 24 -11.69 -6.43 1.87
C PHE A 24 -10.37 -6.84 1.21
N HIS A 25 -10.27 -6.60 -0.09
CA HIS A 25 -9.01 -6.71 -0.83
C HIS A 25 -8.27 -5.36 -0.78
N SER A 26 -7.62 -5.06 0.33
CA SER A 26 -6.76 -3.87 0.47
C SER A 26 -5.34 -4.28 0.83
N GLY A 27 -4.36 -3.43 0.51
CA GLY A 27 -2.96 -3.66 0.90
C GLY A 27 -2.80 -3.82 2.41
N GLY A 28 -3.53 -3.04 3.23
CA GLY A 28 -3.51 -3.16 4.68
C GLY A 28 -4.00 -4.52 5.17
N ASN A 29 -5.11 -5.04 4.62
CA ASN A 29 -5.62 -6.34 5.00
C ASN A 29 -4.67 -7.48 4.60
N LEU A 30 -4.04 -7.38 3.43
CA LEU A 30 -3.02 -8.33 3.00
C LEU A 30 -1.79 -8.26 3.92
N TYR A 31 -1.32 -7.07 4.26
CA TYR A 31 -0.25 -6.88 5.23
C TYR A 31 -0.55 -7.58 6.55
N ASN A 32 -1.72 -7.34 7.15
CA ASN A 32 -2.12 -7.97 8.40
C ASN A 32 -2.14 -9.49 8.27
N ALA A 33 -2.75 -10.02 7.22
CA ALA A 33 -2.88 -11.46 7.02
C ALA A 33 -1.51 -12.16 6.91
N PHE A 34 -0.60 -11.62 6.09
CA PHE A 34 0.73 -12.21 5.88
C PHE A 34 1.64 -12.06 7.10
N LEU A 35 1.59 -10.92 7.80
CA LEU A 35 2.36 -10.74 9.05
C LEU A 35 1.90 -11.71 10.13
N ILE A 36 0.58 -11.85 10.33
CA ILE A 36 0.02 -12.75 11.33
C ILE A 36 0.35 -14.21 11.01
N GLU A 37 0.29 -14.61 9.74
CA GLU A 37 0.65 -15.96 9.34
C GLU A 37 2.13 -16.25 9.59
N ALA A 38 3.01 -15.32 9.22
CA ALA A 38 4.45 -15.44 9.48
C ALA A 38 4.78 -15.51 10.98
N LEU A 39 4.05 -14.76 11.83
CA LEU A 39 4.19 -14.86 13.29
C LEU A 39 3.81 -16.25 13.81
N LYS A 40 2.71 -16.83 13.30
CA LYS A 40 2.29 -18.20 13.66
C LYS A 40 3.30 -19.24 13.22
N GLU A 41 3.88 -19.08 12.02
CA GLU A 41 4.96 -19.95 11.53
C GLU A 41 6.21 -19.88 12.41
N GLU A 42 6.52 -18.73 13.01
CA GLU A 42 7.60 -18.55 14.00
C GLU A 42 7.18 -18.98 15.42
N GLY A 43 6.00 -19.59 15.59
CA GLY A 43 5.54 -20.17 16.85
C GLY A 43 4.87 -19.21 17.83
N VAL A 44 4.51 -18.00 17.38
CA VAL A 44 3.80 -17.02 18.21
C VAL A 44 2.30 -17.34 18.21
N ALA A 45 1.69 -17.38 19.39
CA ALA A 45 0.25 -17.53 19.54
C ALA A 45 -0.46 -16.22 19.11
N CYS A 46 -1.18 -16.24 18.00
CA CYS A 46 -1.92 -15.08 17.48
C CYS A 46 -3.43 -15.36 17.46
N SER A 47 -4.20 -14.49 18.08
CA SER A 47 -5.67 -14.46 18.01
C SER A 47 -6.14 -13.30 17.14
N LEU A 48 -7.22 -13.51 16.37
CA LEU A 48 -7.86 -12.48 15.56
C LEU A 48 -9.25 -12.20 16.13
N THR A 49 -9.61 -10.93 16.20
CA THR A 49 -10.93 -10.52 16.68
C THR A 49 -11.39 -9.23 15.99
N GLU A 50 -12.65 -8.90 16.17
CA GLU A 50 -13.24 -7.61 15.79
C GLU A 50 -13.42 -6.75 17.07
N PRO A 51 -13.51 -5.41 16.96
CA PRO A 51 -13.62 -4.54 18.14
C PRO A 51 -14.72 -4.97 19.12
N GLU A 52 -15.89 -5.33 18.60
CA GLU A 52 -17.09 -5.67 19.41
C GLU A 52 -16.96 -7.01 20.14
N LYS A 53 -15.99 -7.82 19.75
CA LYS A 53 -15.74 -9.17 20.31
C LYS A 53 -14.56 -9.22 21.25
N LEU A 54 -13.82 -8.09 21.39
CA LEU A 54 -12.68 -8.03 22.29
C LEU A 54 -13.17 -8.07 23.74
N THR A 55 -12.67 -9.03 24.50
CA THR A 55 -12.98 -9.14 25.94
C THR A 55 -12.00 -8.30 26.77
N THR A 56 -12.51 -7.64 27.82
CA THR A 56 -11.69 -6.91 28.79
C THR A 56 -10.83 -7.85 29.64
N GLY A 57 -9.67 -7.36 30.12
CA GLY A 57 -8.75 -8.13 30.96
C GLY A 57 -7.69 -8.91 30.18
N ASN A 58 -7.45 -8.58 28.93
CA ASN A 58 -6.37 -9.13 28.12
C ASN A 58 -5.01 -8.63 28.67
N LYS A 59 -4.15 -9.53 29.14
CA LYS A 59 -2.83 -9.17 29.71
C LYS A 59 -1.70 -9.25 28.70
N GLY A 60 -1.99 -9.22 27.40
CA GLY A 60 -1.00 -9.32 26.32
C GLY A 60 -0.84 -8.03 25.54
N THR A 61 -0.24 -8.16 24.37
CA THR A 61 -0.18 -7.07 23.38
C THR A 61 -1.35 -7.17 22.42
N VAL A 62 -2.06 -6.05 22.24
CA VAL A 62 -3.20 -5.93 21.33
C VAL A 62 -2.83 -4.99 20.19
N PHE A 63 -2.86 -5.49 18.97
CA PHE A 63 -2.64 -4.72 17.75
C PHE A 63 -3.97 -4.35 17.12
N TRP A 64 -4.21 -3.06 16.94
CA TRP A 64 -5.42 -2.50 16.35
C TRP A 64 -5.15 -2.01 14.94
N ASP A 65 -5.98 -2.37 13.97
CA ASP A 65 -5.92 -1.77 12.64
C ASP A 65 -6.46 -0.33 12.67
N SER A 66 -5.75 0.59 12.02
CA SER A 66 -6.15 1.99 11.92
C SER A 66 -7.52 2.21 11.25
N LEU A 67 -8.04 1.23 10.52
CA LEU A 67 -9.40 1.24 9.99
C LEU A 67 -10.46 1.37 11.11
N PHE A 68 -10.15 0.91 12.31
CA PHE A 68 -11.05 0.99 13.46
C PHE A 68 -10.84 2.23 14.32
N LEU A 69 -9.87 3.09 14.00
CA LEU A 69 -9.51 4.25 14.83
C LEU A 69 -10.71 5.14 15.16
N GLY A 70 -11.55 5.47 14.18
CA GLY A 70 -12.76 6.29 14.38
C GLY A 70 -13.92 5.57 15.10
N ARG A 71 -13.78 4.28 15.42
CA ARG A 71 -14.78 3.47 16.17
C ARG A 71 -14.30 3.11 17.57
N LEU A 72 -13.14 3.61 17.99
CA LEU A 72 -12.58 3.32 19.30
C LEU A 72 -13.35 4.09 20.38
N GLU A 73 -14.06 3.36 21.21
CA GLU A 73 -14.71 3.92 22.42
C GLU A 73 -13.79 3.79 23.63
N TYR A 74 -13.03 2.70 23.73
CA TYR A 74 -12.20 2.39 24.88
C TYR A 74 -11.06 1.42 24.53
N LEU A 75 -9.88 1.68 25.09
CA LEU A 75 -8.75 0.75 25.09
C LEU A 75 -8.55 0.17 26.49
N ASP A 76 -8.39 -1.14 26.60
CA ASP A 76 -8.13 -1.81 27.87
C ASP A 76 -6.71 -1.49 28.34
N SER A 77 -6.59 -0.68 29.42
CA SER A 77 -5.30 -0.28 30.00
C SER A 77 -4.53 -1.43 30.67
N SER A 78 -5.12 -2.62 30.78
CA SER A 78 -4.41 -3.82 31.27
C SER A 78 -3.59 -4.52 30.19
N ALA A 79 -3.80 -4.17 28.93
CA ALA A 79 -3.05 -4.64 27.76
C ALA A 79 -2.09 -3.57 27.25
N SER A 80 -1.02 -3.97 26.56
CA SER A 80 -0.23 -3.06 25.74
C SER A 80 -0.90 -2.89 24.40
N ASN A 81 -1.37 -1.68 24.08
CA ASN A 81 -2.16 -1.37 22.89
C ASN A 81 -1.30 -0.71 21.82
N TRP A 82 -1.20 -1.36 20.67
CA TRP A 82 -0.45 -0.89 19.52
C TRP A 82 -1.38 -0.63 18.34
N LEU A 83 -1.16 0.46 17.60
CA LEU A 83 -1.90 0.74 16.37
C LEU A 83 -1.07 0.34 15.14
N ILE A 84 -1.63 -0.54 14.31
CA ILE A 84 -1.10 -0.79 12.96
C ILE A 84 -1.60 0.31 12.05
N VAL A 85 -0.71 1.20 11.63
CA VAL A 85 -1.07 2.38 10.86
C VAL A 85 -0.96 2.10 9.37
N HIS A 86 -2.06 1.69 8.76
CA HIS A 86 -2.16 1.56 7.31
C HIS A 86 -2.50 2.88 6.62
N HIS A 87 -3.32 3.69 7.28
CA HIS A 87 -3.72 5.01 6.81
C HIS A 87 -4.19 5.85 7.98
N LEU A 88 -3.95 7.15 7.92
CA LEU A 88 -4.56 8.18 8.76
C LEU A 88 -5.22 9.20 7.84
N GLU A 89 -6.44 9.61 8.15
CA GLU A 89 -7.16 10.58 7.33
C GLU A 89 -6.44 11.92 7.25
N SER A 90 -5.71 12.30 8.29
CA SER A 90 -4.87 13.51 8.28
C SER A 90 -3.75 13.49 7.23
N LEU A 91 -3.36 12.32 6.70
CA LEU A 91 -2.43 12.22 5.58
C LEU A 91 -3.05 12.67 4.25
N TYR A 92 -4.37 12.48 4.12
CA TYR A 92 -5.17 12.94 2.99
C TYR A 92 -6.55 13.36 3.53
N PRO A 93 -6.66 14.54 4.15
CA PRO A 93 -7.85 14.96 4.87
C PRO A 93 -9.00 15.25 3.89
N PRO A 94 -10.25 15.17 4.38
CA PRO A 94 -11.43 15.58 3.62
C PRO A 94 -11.33 17.03 3.14
N GLU A 95 -12.09 17.34 2.08
CA GLU A 95 -12.16 18.69 1.53
C GLU A 95 -12.53 19.71 2.61
N GLY A 96 -11.85 20.85 2.59
CA GLY A 96 -12.05 21.93 3.57
C GLY A 96 -11.17 21.85 4.82
N PHE A 97 -10.41 20.77 5.01
CA PHE A 97 -9.47 20.61 6.12
C PHE A 97 -8.02 20.58 5.63
N SER A 98 -7.12 21.20 6.38
CA SER A 98 -5.70 20.91 6.28
C SER A 98 -5.34 19.66 7.08
N SER A 99 -4.23 19.01 6.72
CA SER A 99 -3.70 17.85 7.48
C SER A 99 -3.54 18.16 8.98
N ALA A 100 -3.04 19.34 9.32
CA ALA A 100 -2.85 19.74 10.71
C ALA A 100 -4.18 19.93 11.46
N GLN A 101 -5.17 20.57 10.83
CA GLN A 101 -6.49 20.78 11.45
C GLN A 101 -7.18 19.44 11.72
N TRP A 102 -7.23 18.55 10.71
CA TRP A 102 -7.85 17.23 10.88
C TRP A 102 -7.16 16.42 11.98
N PHE A 103 -5.83 16.40 11.96
CA PHE A 103 -5.05 15.68 12.97
C PHE A 103 -5.37 16.17 14.39
N GLU A 104 -5.34 17.48 14.64
CA GLU A 104 -5.57 18.03 15.99
C GLU A 104 -7.00 17.84 16.49
N GLN A 105 -7.98 17.88 15.57
CA GLN A 105 -9.40 17.77 15.94
C GLN A 105 -9.86 16.32 16.11
N GLU A 106 -9.42 15.41 15.22
CA GLU A 106 -10.01 14.08 15.08
C GLU A 106 -9.06 12.96 15.52
N GLU A 107 -7.77 13.07 15.27
CA GLU A 107 -6.85 11.94 15.44
C GLU A 107 -5.99 12.02 16.70
N ARG A 108 -5.48 13.19 17.08
CA ARG A 108 -4.52 13.34 18.19
C ARG A 108 -4.96 12.58 19.44
N ARG A 109 -6.16 12.88 19.94
CA ARG A 109 -6.68 12.31 21.20
C ARG A 109 -6.82 10.78 21.15
N LEU A 110 -7.10 10.23 19.95
CA LEU A 110 -7.21 8.79 19.76
C LEU A 110 -5.83 8.14 19.74
N LEU A 111 -4.88 8.75 19.04
CA LEU A 111 -3.52 8.24 18.91
C LEU A 111 -2.74 8.29 20.23
N GLU A 112 -2.98 9.30 21.07
CA GLU A 112 -2.36 9.43 22.41
C GLU A 112 -2.76 8.30 23.38
N GLN A 113 -3.76 7.49 23.06
CA GLN A 113 -4.19 6.36 23.87
C GLN A 113 -3.36 5.08 23.64
N PHE A 114 -2.59 5.02 22.57
CA PHE A 114 -1.80 3.86 22.22
C PHE A 114 -0.40 3.92 22.86
N ASP A 115 0.13 2.76 23.23
CA ASP A 115 1.50 2.63 23.76
C ASP A 115 2.54 2.66 22.63
N GLY A 116 2.15 2.29 21.41
CA GLY A 116 3.05 2.29 20.27
C GLY A 116 2.34 2.17 18.92
N PHE A 117 3.13 2.34 17.87
CA PHE A 117 2.69 2.31 16.49
C PHE A 117 3.52 1.32 15.67
N LEU A 118 2.83 0.42 14.99
CA LEU A 118 3.42 -0.42 13.94
C LEU A 118 3.11 0.22 12.60
N VAL A 119 4.13 0.65 11.87
CA VAL A 119 3.97 1.36 10.60
C VAL A 119 4.67 0.63 9.46
N SER A 120 4.10 0.74 8.26
CA SER A 120 4.59 0.05 7.07
C SER A 120 5.73 0.78 6.34
N SER A 121 6.08 2.01 6.74
CA SER A 121 7.12 2.78 6.04
C SER A 121 7.83 3.80 6.94
N PRO A 122 9.09 4.16 6.58
CA PRO A 122 9.78 5.29 7.19
C PRO A 122 9.03 6.62 7.02
N PHE A 123 8.27 6.78 5.92
CA PHE A 123 7.42 7.95 5.68
C PHE A 123 6.37 8.11 6.79
N THR A 124 5.59 7.06 7.07
CA THR A 124 4.57 7.10 8.11
C THR A 124 5.19 7.27 9.50
N ALA A 125 6.35 6.64 9.76
CA ALA A 125 7.09 6.84 11.00
C ALA A 125 7.53 8.30 11.19
N ALA A 126 8.06 8.93 10.15
CA ALA A 126 8.47 10.35 10.20
C ALA A 126 7.26 11.27 10.42
N TYR A 127 6.12 10.97 9.78
CA TYR A 127 4.88 11.70 9.99
C TYR A 127 4.44 11.67 11.46
N LEU A 128 4.37 10.48 12.07
CA LEU A 128 3.95 10.34 13.47
C LEU A 128 4.94 11.00 14.43
N ARG A 129 6.26 10.83 14.23
CA ARG A 129 7.28 11.51 15.03
C ARG A 129 7.13 13.03 15.00
N GLY A 130 6.76 13.60 13.85
CA GLY A 130 6.50 15.03 13.68
C GLY A 130 5.25 15.55 14.42
N LYS A 131 4.41 14.64 14.94
CA LYS A 131 3.16 15.01 15.63
C LYS A 131 3.30 15.23 17.13
N ASN A 132 4.46 14.91 17.72
CA ASN A 132 4.73 15.07 19.16
C ASN A 132 3.63 14.44 20.03
N LEU A 133 3.37 13.16 19.81
CA LEU A 133 2.32 12.39 20.53
C LEU A 133 2.77 11.96 21.94
N GLY A 134 4.03 12.19 22.33
CA GLY A 134 4.63 11.73 23.59
C GLY A 134 5.72 10.70 23.33
N ASP A 135 5.91 9.76 24.26
CA ASP A 135 6.99 8.75 24.25
C ASP A 135 6.55 7.42 23.61
N GLN A 136 5.52 7.43 22.75
CA GLN A 136 5.07 6.23 22.08
C GLN A 136 6.16 5.66 21.18
N ASP A 137 6.31 4.34 21.24
CA ASP A 137 7.25 3.62 20.39
C ASP A 137 6.74 3.53 18.95
N ILE A 138 7.64 3.65 17.97
CA ILE A 138 7.30 3.59 16.54
C ILE A 138 8.17 2.54 15.87
N LEU A 139 7.60 1.39 15.63
CA LEU A 139 8.24 0.28 14.94
C LEU A 139 7.90 0.28 13.45
N VAL A 140 8.93 0.33 12.61
CA VAL A 140 8.78 0.21 11.16
C VAL A 140 8.97 -1.24 10.75
N ILE A 141 7.92 -1.84 10.17
CA ILE A 141 7.99 -3.15 9.51
C ILE A 141 7.42 -2.99 8.11
N GLU A 142 8.32 -2.92 7.13
CA GLU A 142 7.89 -2.83 5.74
C GLU A 142 7.25 -4.14 5.28
N PRO A 143 6.24 -4.12 4.40
CA PRO A 143 5.69 -5.34 3.83
C PRO A 143 6.72 -6.05 2.96
N ALA A 144 6.75 -7.37 3.05
CA ALA A 144 7.46 -8.19 2.07
C ALA A 144 6.57 -8.43 0.85
N LEU A 145 7.16 -8.98 -0.21
CA LEU A 145 6.40 -9.38 -1.40
C LEU A 145 5.40 -10.48 -1.06
N LEU A 146 4.22 -10.42 -1.69
CA LEU A 146 3.16 -11.42 -1.47
C LEU A 146 3.45 -12.76 -2.15
N PHE A 147 4.35 -12.77 -3.12
CA PHE A 147 4.73 -13.96 -3.88
C PHE A 147 6.14 -13.83 -4.44
N GLU A 148 6.79 -14.96 -4.70
CA GLU A 148 8.04 -14.96 -5.43
C GLU A 148 7.83 -14.42 -6.84
N LEU A 149 8.65 -13.43 -7.21
CA LEU A 149 8.52 -12.74 -8.48
C LEU A 149 9.64 -13.14 -9.43
N GLU A 150 9.23 -13.65 -10.57
CA GLU A 150 10.10 -13.77 -11.73
C GLU A 150 9.95 -12.51 -12.58
N THR A 151 11.06 -12.02 -13.11
CA THR A 151 11.07 -10.91 -14.08
C THR A 151 10.95 -11.48 -15.50
N PRO A 152 9.78 -11.38 -16.15
CA PRO A 152 9.62 -11.90 -17.49
C PRO A 152 10.43 -11.06 -18.50
N LYS A 153 10.96 -11.71 -19.54
CA LYS A 153 11.53 -10.99 -20.68
C LYS A 153 10.39 -10.37 -21.49
N ARG A 154 10.35 -9.04 -21.55
CA ARG A 154 9.32 -8.29 -22.28
C ARG A 154 9.83 -7.78 -23.61
N GLN A 155 9.05 -8.00 -24.67
CA GLN A 155 9.24 -7.28 -25.93
C GLN A 155 8.29 -6.08 -25.92
N VAL A 156 8.85 -4.87 -25.94
CA VAL A 156 8.09 -3.63 -25.92
C VAL A 156 7.80 -3.20 -27.36
N LYS A 157 6.57 -3.44 -27.81
CA LYS A 157 6.08 -3.02 -29.15
C LYS A 157 5.05 -1.91 -29.05
N SER A 158 4.38 -1.79 -27.91
CA SER A 158 3.36 -0.81 -27.56
C SER A 158 3.41 -0.56 -26.06
N ILE A 159 2.70 0.44 -25.56
CA ILE A 159 2.56 0.65 -24.12
C ILE A 159 1.35 -0.15 -23.60
N ARG A 160 1.63 -1.12 -22.73
CA ARG A 160 0.62 -1.83 -21.94
C ARG A 160 0.80 -1.43 -20.48
N ALA A 161 0.07 -0.39 -20.10
CA ALA A 161 0.11 0.15 -18.76
C ALA A 161 -0.82 -0.61 -17.81
N LEU A 162 -0.41 -0.72 -16.56
CA LEU A 162 -1.19 -1.32 -15.48
C LEU A 162 -1.29 -0.34 -14.29
N MET A 163 -2.48 -0.23 -13.72
CA MET A 163 -2.75 0.37 -12.42
C MET A 163 -3.37 -0.68 -11.50
N VAL A 164 -2.82 -0.88 -10.32
CA VAL A 164 -3.41 -1.74 -9.28
C VAL A 164 -3.76 -0.87 -8.09
N ALA A 165 -5.03 -0.49 -8.00
CA ALA A 165 -5.55 0.38 -6.95
C ALA A 165 -7.08 0.24 -6.83
N ASN A 166 -7.60 0.27 -5.60
CA ASN A 166 -9.04 0.42 -5.39
C ASN A 166 -9.50 1.78 -5.94
N LEU A 167 -10.72 1.83 -6.48
CA LEU A 167 -11.28 3.05 -7.05
C LEU A 167 -11.70 3.99 -5.90
N GLN A 168 -10.72 4.78 -5.43
CA GLN A 168 -10.86 5.76 -4.35
C GLN A 168 -10.28 7.10 -4.80
N GLU A 169 -10.85 8.20 -4.29
CA GLU A 169 -10.46 9.56 -4.67
C GLU A 169 -8.96 9.82 -4.48
N ARG A 170 -8.42 9.42 -3.32
CA ARG A 170 -7.00 9.57 -3.01
C ARG A 170 -6.04 8.83 -3.97
N LYS A 171 -6.56 7.88 -4.77
CA LYS A 171 -5.79 7.16 -5.80
C LYS A 171 -5.67 7.92 -7.12
N GLY A 172 -6.38 9.06 -7.27
CA GLY A 172 -6.22 9.97 -8.40
C GLY A 172 -6.59 9.40 -9.77
N ILE A 173 -7.40 8.33 -9.81
CA ILE A 173 -7.72 7.63 -11.06
C ILE A 173 -8.57 8.52 -11.96
N PHE A 174 -9.61 9.17 -11.43
CA PHE A 174 -10.50 9.99 -12.23
C PHE A 174 -9.80 11.18 -12.91
N PRO A 175 -9.00 12.02 -12.19
CA PRO A 175 -8.22 13.09 -12.83
C PRO A 175 -7.23 12.58 -13.88
N PHE A 176 -6.70 11.35 -13.70
CA PHE A 176 -5.82 10.76 -14.70
C PHE A 176 -6.59 10.36 -15.98
N LEU A 177 -7.79 9.78 -15.84
CA LEU A 177 -8.66 9.47 -16.97
C LEU A 177 -9.04 10.73 -17.75
N GLU A 178 -9.40 11.82 -17.05
CA GLU A 178 -9.68 13.12 -17.68
C GLU A 178 -8.47 13.64 -18.45
N ALA A 179 -7.29 13.65 -17.86
CA ALA A 179 -6.07 14.09 -18.52
C ALA A 179 -5.71 13.20 -19.72
N LEU A 180 -5.88 11.88 -19.59
CA LEU A 180 -5.63 10.93 -20.67
C LEU A 180 -6.58 11.13 -21.85
N ALA A 181 -7.87 11.41 -21.60
CA ALA A 181 -8.87 11.67 -22.61
C ALA A 181 -8.56 12.95 -23.41
N VAL A 182 -8.12 14.01 -22.74
CA VAL A 182 -7.75 15.29 -23.39
C VAL A 182 -6.50 15.16 -24.26
N HIS A 183 -5.53 14.37 -23.82
CA HIS A 183 -4.24 14.27 -24.51
C HIS A 183 -4.18 13.13 -25.51
N GLU A 184 -5.26 12.47 -25.78
CA GLU A 184 -5.45 11.31 -26.64
C GLU A 184 -4.13 10.63 -27.09
N PRO A 185 -3.73 9.50 -26.49
CA PRO A 185 -2.51 8.82 -26.90
C PRO A 185 -2.64 8.42 -28.39
N GLY A 186 -1.97 9.16 -29.27
CA GLY A 186 -1.96 8.92 -30.72
C GLY A 186 -1.10 7.71 -31.11
N PHE A 187 -0.96 6.71 -30.22
CA PHE A 187 -0.10 5.56 -30.37
C PHE A 187 -0.79 4.30 -29.83
N ASP A 188 -0.21 3.17 -30.12
CA ASP A 188 -0.67 1.87 -29.62
C ASP A 188 -0.47 1.79 -28.10
N PHE A 189 -1.57 2.00 -27.37
CA PHE A 189 -1.62 2.14 -25.90
C PHE A 189 -2.82 1.38 -25.36
N SER A 190 -2.59 0.66 -24.26
CA SER A 190 -3.66 0.14 -23.43
C SER A 190 -3.36 0.38 -21.95
N LEU A 191 -4.41 0.61 -21.16
CA LEU A 191 -4.37 0.74 -19.71
C LEU A 191 -5.33 -0.28 -19.10
N THR A 192 -4.81 -1.14 -18.25
CA THR A 192 -5.61 -2.01 -17.39
C THR A 192 -5.65 -1.45 -15.98
N ILE A 193 -6.84 -1.30 -15.40
CA ILE A 193 -7.08 -0.86 -14.04
C ILE A 193 -7.67 -2.03 -13.25
N ALA A 194 -6.99 -2.49 -12.19
CA ALA A 194 -7.45 -3.57 -11.33
C ALA A 194 -7.56 -3.09 -9.87
N GLY A 195 -8.70 -3.37 -9.24
CA GLY A 195 -8.97 -3.01 -7.84
C GLY A 195 -10.43 -3.00 -7.51
N SER A 196 -10.77 -2.89 -6.24
CA SER A 196 -12.15 -2.92 -5.76
C SER A 196 -12.85 -1.57 -5.99
N ALA A 197 -14.13 -1.63 -6.38
CA ALA A 197 -15.04 -0.48 -6.43
C ALA A 197 -15.86 -0.30 -5.13
N ALA A 198 -15.69 -1.20 -4.14
CA ALA A 198 -16.58 -1.27 -3.00
C ALA A 198 -16.28 -0.23 -1.89
N MET A 199 -15.07 0.32 -1.85
CA MET A 199 -14.65 1.26 -0.79
C MET A 199 -15.34 2.63 -0.92
N GLU A 200 -15.41 3.16 -2.15
CA GLU A 200 -16.05 4.44 -2.49
C GLU A 200 -16.93 4.26 -3.74
N PRO A 201 -18.13 3.67 -3.60
CA PRO A 201 -18.97 3.30 -4.76
C PRO A 201 -19.35 4.47 -5.66
N GLY A 202 -19.55 5.68 -5.10
CA GLY A 202 -19.84 6.90 -5.84
C GLY A 202 -18.69 7.32 -6.75
N TYR A 203 -17.48 7.34 -6.22
CA TYR A 203 -16.28 7.64 -6.99
C TYR A 203 -16.00 6.57 -8.06
N ALA A 204 -16.13 5.30 -7.68
CA ALA A 204 -15.96 4.19 -8.60
C ALA A 204 -16.94 4.28 -9.78
N LYS A 205 -18.21 4.57 -9.50
CA LYS A 205 -19.22 4.78 -10.54
C LYS A 205 -18.84 5.93 -11.47
N LYS A 206 -18.40 7.07 -10.92
CA LYS A 206 -17.93 8.22 -11.70
C LYS A 206 -16.80 7.83 -12.66
N CYS A 207 -15.82 7.05 -12.20
CA CYS A 207 -14.73 6.55 -13.06
C CYS A 207 -15.26 5.66 -14.18
N MET A 208 -16.13 4.69 -13.85
CA MET A 208 -16.68 3.74 -14.83
C MET A 208 -17.55 4.44 -15.88
N ASP A 209 -18.48 5.30 -15.45
CA ASP A 209 -19.33 6.06 -16.36
C ASP A 209 -18.48 6.92 -17.33
N PHE A 210 -17.39 7.52 -16.85
CA PHE A 210 -16.50 8.32 -17.69
C PHE A 210 -15.73 7.45 -18.70
N MET A 211 -15.21 6.29 -18.30
CA MET A 211 -14.54 5.34 -19.21
C MET A 211 -15.46 4.85 -20.32
N GLU A 212 -16.76 4.64 -20.01
CA GLU A 212 -17.76 4.17 -20.99
C GLU A 212 -18.21 5.28 -21.94
N SER A 213 -18.33 6.53 -21.43
CA SER A 213 -18.87 7.65 -22.20
C SER A 213 -17.82 8.42 -23.02
N GLU A 214 -16.53 8.29 -22.67
CA GLU A 214 -15.44 9.06 -23.30
C GLU A 214 -14.86 8.31 -24.52
N PRO A 215 -15.11 8.79 -25.76
CA PRO A 215 -14.69 8.07 -26.97
C PRO A 215 -13.19 7.87 -27.08
N ASN A 216 -12.39 8.81 -26.54
CA ASN A 216 -10.92 8.76 -26.61
C ASN A 216 -10.31 7.66 -25.73
N LEU A 217 -11.08 7.13 -24.76
CA LEU A 217 -10.70 6.03 -23.88
C LEU A 217 -11.21 4.68 -24.37
N GLY A 218 -12.21 4.68 -25.26
CA GLY A 218 -12.83 3.47 -25.80
C GLY A 218 -11.83 2.50 -26.43
N GLY A 219 -11.85 1.23 -26.01
CA GLY A 219 -10.92 0.20 -26.51
C GLY A 219 -9.46 0.38 -26.07
N LYS A 220 -9.16 1.37 -25.23
CA LYS A 220 -7.80 1.64 -24.71
C LYS A 220 -7.71 1.48 -23.19
N VAL A 221 -8.79 1.74 -22.46
CA VAL A 221 -8.84 1.66 -21.00
C VAL A 221 -9.81 0.56 -20.57
N PHE A 222 -9.34 -0.34 -19.72
CA PHE A 222 -10.08 -1.52 -19.27
C PHE A 222 -10.10 -1.57 -17.75
N TYR A 223 -11.29 -1.69 -17.15
CA TYR A 223 -11.45 -1.94 -15.73
C TYR A 223 -11.74 -3.41 -15.48
N GLU A 224 -10.88 -4.06 -14.72
CA GLU A 224 -10.89 -5.51 -14.49
C GLU A 224 -11.51 -5.89 -13.12
N GLY A 225 -11.91 -4.92 -12.29
CA GLY A 225 -12.44 -5.18 -10.97
C GLY A 225 -11.41 -5.67 -9.96
N ALA A 226 -11.89 -6.14 -8.81
CA ALA A 226 -11.06 -6.77 -7.80
C ALA A 226 -10.52 -8.11 -8.31
N LYS A 227 -9.24 -8.38 -8.05
CA LYS A 227 -8.52 -9.57 -8.50
C LYS A 227 -7.85 -10.28 -7.32
N THR A 228 -7.71 -11.59 -7.43
CA THR A 228 -6.89 -12.39 -6.52
C THR A 228 -5.40 -12.07 -6.70
N PRO A 229 -4.53 -12.38 -5.72
CA PRO A 229 -3.09 -12.19 -5.87
C PRO A 229 -2.50 -12.87 -7.12
N GLN A 230 -3.00 -14.06 -7.48
CA GLN A 230 -2.57 -14.80 -8.67
C GLN A 230 -2.95 -14.09 -9.97
N GLU A 231 -4.16 -13.53 -10.05
CA GLU A 231 -4.61 -12.75 -11.20
C GLU A 231 -3.83 -11.43 -11.32
N ILE A 232 -3.57 -10.76 -10.19
CA ILE A 232 -2.73 -9.55 -10.17
C ILE A 232 -1.31 -9.86 -10.67
N ARG A 233 -0.74 -11.00 -10.26
CA ARG A 233 0.56 -11.45 -10.78
C ARG A 233 0.55 -11.62 -12.30
N ALA A 234 -0.51 -12.17 -12.87
CA ALA A 234 -0.65 -12.30 -14.32
C ALA A 234 -0.68 -10.93 -15.00
N LEU A 235 -1.42 -9.97 -14.46
CA LEU A 235 -1.46 -8.59 -14.97
C LEU A 235 -0.08 -7.91 -14.94
N TYR A 236 0.70 -8.08 -13.87
CA TYR A 236 2.09 -7.58 -13.82
C TYR A 236 2.96 -8.19 -14.93
N TRP A 237 2.72 -9.46 -15.31
CA TRP A 237 3.49 -10.13 -16.35
C TRP A 237 3.14 -9.64 -17.76
N GLU A 238 1.87 -9.32 -18.00
CA GLU A 238 1.38 -8.85 -19.29
C GLU A 238 1.72 -7.38 -19.55
N ALA A 239 1.80 -6.58 -18.50
CA ALA A 239 2.14 -5.16 -18.58
C ALA A 239 3.63 -4.93 -18.91
N ASN A 240 3.93 -3.73 -19.40
CA ASN A 240 5.31 -3.25 -19.60
C ASN A 240 5.56 -1.86 -18.97
N LEU A 241 4.54 -1.32 -18.27
CA LEU A 241 4.60 -0.06 -17.55
C LEU A 241 3.63 -0.14 -16.38
N PHE A 242 4.03 0.34 -15.21
CA PHE A 242 3.13 0.52 -14.08
C PHE A 242 2.91 2.02 -13.81
N ILE A 243 1.66 2.40 -13.58
CA ILE A 243 1.27 3.78 -13.28
C ILE A 243 0.60 3.84 -11.92
N SER A 244 1.04 4.78 -11.08
CA SER A 244 0.35 5.13 -9.84
C SER A 244 0.09 6.64 -9.80
N THR A 245 -1.17 6.99 -9.77
CA THR A 245 -1.64 8.39 -9.70
C THR A 245 -2.04 8.80 -8.28
N ALA A 246 -1.73 7.97 -7.30
CA ALA A 246 -2.12 8.18 -5.91
C ALA A 246 -1.56 9.51 -5.37
N PHE A 247 -2.44 10.34 -4.82
CA PHE A 247 -2.06 11.56 -4.12
C PHE A 247 -1.45 11.28 -2.76
N MET A 248 -1.70 10.09 -2.20
CA MET A 248 -1.13 9.62 -0.95
C MET A 248 -0.99 8.10 -0.93
N GLU A 249 0.23 7.63 -0.71
CA GLU A 249 0.57 6.24 -0.39
C GLU A 249 1.33 6.18 0.93
N THR A 250 0.87 5.37 1.85
CA THR A 250 1.59 5.12 3.11
C THR A 250 2.77 4.18 2.92
N TYR A 251 2.62 3.18 2.06
CA TYR A 251 3.72 2.32 1.58
C TYR A 251 3.72 2.19 0.06
N GLY A 252 2.67 1.60 -0.54
CA GLY A 252 2.57 1.32 -1.96
C GLY A 252 2.97 -0.11 -2.30
N MET A 253 2.30 -1.13 -1.72
CA MET A 253 2.57 -2.54 -1.99
C MET A 253 2.52 -2.87 -3.49
N ALA A 254 1.53 -2.33 -4.21
CA ALA A 254 1.43 -2.53 -5.65
C ALA A 254 2.64 -1.95 -6.43
N LEU A 255 3.23 -0.85 -5.94
CA LEU A 255 4.46 -0.28 -6.50
C LEU A 255 5.67 -1.20 -6.26
N GLN A 256 5.77 -1.74 -5.04
CA GLN A 256 6.81 -2.72 -4.70
C GLN A 256 6.71 -3.97 -5.58
N GLU A 257 5.51 -4.51 -5.74
CA GLU A 257 5.24 -5.69 -6.57
C GLU A 257 5.56 -5.42 -8.05
N ALA A 258 5.12 -4.28 -8.58
CA ALA A 258 5.43 -3.86 -9.94
C ALA A 258 6.94 -3.72 -10.17
N ALA A 259 7.65 -3.04 -9.26
CA ALA A 259 9.11 -2.91 -9.33
C ALA A 259 9.79 -4.27 -9.30
N ALA A 260 9.33 -5.18 -8.42
CA ALA A 260 9.89 -6.51 -8.27
C ALA A 260 9.66 -7.42 -9.49
N THR A 261 8.60 -7.17 -10.28
CA THR A 261 8.41 -7.83 -11.59
C THR A 261 9.21 -7.16 -12.73
N GLY A 262 9.97 -6.12 -12.44
CA GLY A 262 10.75 -5.38 -13.44
C GLY A 262 9.90 -4.47 -14.30
N LEU A 263 8.76 -3.98 -13.80
CA LEU A 263 8.01 -2.92 -14.47
C LEU A 263 8.64 -1.56 -14.16
N PRO A 264 8.89 -0.72 -15.16
CA PRO A 264 9.18 0.68 -14.91
C PRO A 264 7.96 1.37 -14.29
N LEU A 265 8.20 2.34 -13.40
CA LEU A 265 7.18 3.01 -12.61
C LEU A 265 7.01 4.46 -13.07
N LEU A 266 5.77 4.88 -13.37
CA LEU A 266 5.40 6.30 -13.43
C LEU A 266 4.52 6.61 -12.22
N VAL A 267 4.98 7.47 -11.32
CA VAL A 267 4.29 7.70 -10.05
C VAL A 267 4.08 9.18 -9.77
N MET A 268 2.94 9.50 -9.17
CA MET A 268 2.73 10.81 -8.57
C MET A 268 3.52 10.92 -7.28
N LYS A 269 4.06 12.12 -7.01
CA LYS A 269 4.73 12.43 -5.75
C LYS A 269 3.71 12.53 -4.62
N GLY A 270 3.45 11.42 -3.95
CA GLY A 270 2.48 11.35 -2.86
C GLY A 270 2.89 10.33 -1.79
N GLY A 271 3.16 10.80 -0.57
CA GLY A 271 3.54 9.93 0.53
C GLY A 271 4.82 9.14 0.25
N ASN A 272 4.75 7.83 0.44
CA ASN A 272 5.89 6.91 0.24
C ASN A 272 6.08 6.47 -1.23
N ALA A 273 5.20 6.87 -2.17
CA ALA A 273 5.25 6.37 -3.55
C ALA A 273 6.59 6.57 -4.24
N GLY A 274 7.19 7.77 -4.07
CA GLY A 274 8.49 8.10 -4.64
C GLY A 274 9.65 7.24 -4.13
N ASN A 275 9.54 6.64 -2.95
CA ASN A 275 10.59 5.81 -2.37
C ASN A 275 10.79 4.46 -3.11
N HIS A 276 9.83 4.05 -3.94
CA HIS A 276 9.96 2.90 -4.83
C HIS A 276 10.68 3.22 -6.14
N VAL A 277 10.96 4.51 -6.40
CA VAL A 277 11.55 4.97 -7.66
C VAL A 277 12.98 5.47 -7.44
N ILE A 278 13.90 4.92 -8.19
CA ILE A 278 15.22 5.51 -8.42
C ILE A 278 15.11 6.29 -9.73
N GLU A 279 14.93 7.62 -9.60
CA GLU A 279 14.61 8.53 -10.70
C GLU A 279 15.49 8.30 -11.93
N GLY A 280 14.85 8.13 -13.08
CA GLY A 280 15.51 7.88 -14.35
C GLY A 280 16.14 6.48 -14.48
N GLN A 281 16.06 5.60 -13.48
CA GLN A 281 16.58 4.23 -13.58
C GLN A 281 15.45 3.19 -13.71
N ASN A 282 14.56 3.10 -12.70
CA ASN A 282 13.43 2.18 -12.73
C ASN A 282 12.09 2.88 -12.87
N GLY A 283 12.07 4.20 -13.00
CA GLY A 283 10.85 4.98 -13.14
C GLY A 283 11.08 6.48 -13.07
N LEU A 284 9.97 7.21 -13.02
CA LEU A 284 9.91 8.67 -12.94
C LEU A 284 8.84 9.11 -11.95
N VAL A 285 9.10 10.21 -11.24
CA VAL A 285 8.20 10.82 -10.26
C VAL A 285 7.66 12.15 -10.78
N PHE A 286 6.36 12.40 -10.63
CA PHE A 286 5.69 13.58 -11.16
C PHE A 286 4.99 14.38 -10.07
N GLU A 287 5.02 15.70 -10.20
CA GLU A 287 4.28 16.63 -9.33
C GLU A 287 2.81 16.76 -9.74
N THR A 288 2.51 16.58 -11.04
CA THR A 288 1.16 16.74 -11.58
C THR A 288 0.79 15.62 -12.57
N ILE A 289 -0.49 15.28 -12.60
CA ILE A 289 -1.03 14.30 -13.55
C ILE A 289 -0.79 14.68 -15.02
N PRO A 290 -0.95 15.95 -15.46
CA PRO A 290 -0.61 16.34 -16.83
C PRO A 290 0.85 16.06 -17.21
N GLN A 291 1.82 16.26 -16.29
CA GLN A 291 3.22 15.91 -16.56
C GLN A 291 3.39 14.40 -16.78
N LEU A 292 2.72 13.56 -15.97
CA LEU A 292 2.74 12.11 -16.13
C LEU A 292 2.17 11.69 -17.49
N VAL A 293 1.02 12.26 -17.91
CA VAL A 293 0.42 11.97 -19.21
C VAL A 293 1.31 12.46 -20.36
N GLN A 294 1.97 13.60 -20.21
CA GLN A 294 2.94 14.08 -21.20
C GLN A 294 4.10 13.10 -21.37
N GLU A 295 4.61 12.52 -20.28
CA GLU A 295 5.69 11.52 -20.36
C GLU A 295 5.24 10.24 -21.04
N LEU A 296 3.98 9.81 -20.92
CA LEU A 296 3.45 8.69 -21.70
C LEU A 296 3.61 8.93 -23.21
N ASN A 297 3.37 10.15 -23.69
CA ASN A 297 3.59 10.52 -25.09
C ASN A 297 5.07 10.49 -25.49
N VAL A 298 5.97 10.83 -24.54
CA VAL A 298 7.42 10.72 -24.79
C VAL A 298 7.84 9.27 -24.89
N LEU A 299 7.42 8.43 -23.93
CA LEU A 299 7.74 6.99 -23.91
C LEU A 299 7.16 6.24 -25.12
N ALA A 300 5.99 6.64 -25.60
CA ALA A 300 5.38 6.06 -26.79
C ALA A 300 6.20 6.31 -28.07
N LYS A 301 6.87 7.44 -28.12
CA LYS A 301 7.78 7.79 -29.23
C LYS A 301 9.16 7.15 -29.07
N ASP A 302 9.53 6.76 -27.86
CA ASP A 302 10.81 6.11 -27.54
C ASP A 302 10.61 4.84 -26.70
N LEU A 303 10.10 3.80 -27.34
CA LEU A 303 9.93 2.48 -26.72
C LEU A 303 11.27 1.85 -26.27
N LYS A 304 12.42 2.34 -26.77
CA LYS A 304 13.73 1.90 -26.28
C LYS A 304 13.99 2.43 -24.89
N LYS A 305 13.60 3.68 -24.59
CA LYS A 305 13.66 4.25 -23.23
C LYS A 305 12.80 3.43 -22.26
N LEU A 306 11.58 3.06 -22.67
CA LEU A 306 10.69 2.22 -21.85
C LEU A 306 11.31 0.83 -21.59
N SER A 307 11.88 0.19 -22.62
CA SER A 307 12.57 -1.11 -22.48
C SER A 307 13.76 -1.01 -21.53
N TRP A 308 14.55 0.06 -21.66
CA TRP A 308 15.73 0.30 -20.81
C TRP A 308 15.35 0.51 -19.33
N LEU A 309 14.30 1.28 -19.06
CA LEU A 309 13.75 1.44 -17.71
C LEU A 309 13.30 0.10 -17.12
N GLY A 310 12.63 -0.74 -17.93
CA GLY A 310 12.20 -2.07 -17.52
C GLY A 310 13.35 -3.02 -17.21
N GLU A 311 14.42 -3.02 -18.03
CA GLU A 311 15.62 -3.82 -17.78
C GLU A 311 16.33 -3.41 -16.49
N ASN A 312 16.39 -2.11 -16.21
CA ASN A 312 16.94 -1.60 -14.96
C ASN A 312 16.07 -1.95 -13.75
N ALA A 313 14.75 -1.80 -13.86
CA ALA A 313 13.81 -2.20 -12.81
C ALA A 313 13.97 -3.69 -12.48
N ALA A 314 14.04 -4.56 -13.50
CA ALA A 314 14.27 -5.99 -13.35
C ALA A 314 15.62 -6.33 -12.67
N ARG A 315 16.66 -5.54 -12.95
CA ARG A 315 17.98 -5.73 -12.31
C ARG A 315 17.96 -5.32 -10.85
N LEU A 316 17.29 -4.22 -10.51
CA LEU A 316 17.16 -3.72 -9.14
C LEU A 316 16.30 -4.65 -8.29
N ALA A 317 15.24 -5.22 -8.86
CA ALA A 317 14.33 -6.15 -8.18
C ALA A 317 15.03 -7.40 -7.63
N LYS A 318 16.07 -7.92 -8.30
CA LYS A 318 16.77 -9.15 -7.92
C LYS A 318 17.51 -9.08 -6.57
N ASN A 319 17.67 -7.90 -6.00
CA ASN A 319 18.44 -7.69 -4.76
C ASN A 319 17.57 -7.65 -3.50
N ASN A 320 16.26 -7.81 -3.61
CA ASN A 320 15.36 -7.76 -2.45
C ASN A 320 15.06 -9.18 -1.95
N HIS A 321 15.65 -9.54 -0.80
CA HIS A 321 15.49 -10.85 -0.15
C HIS A 321 14.67 -10.77 1.13
N TYR A 322 14.08 -9.61 1.44
CA TYR A 322 13.27 -9.42 2.65
C TYR A 322 11.97 -10.23 2.55
N SER A 323 11.68 -11.01 3.58
CA SER A 323 10.54 -11.92 3.63
C SER A 323 9.59 -11.59 4.79
N TRP A 324 8.36 -12.10 4.75
CA TRP A 324 7.42 -12.01 5.86
C TRP A 324 7.93 -12.66 7.14
N LYS A 325 8.79 -13.69 7.01
CA LYS A 325 9.51 -14.28 8.14
C LYS A 325 10.46 -13.29 8.80
N ASP A 326 11.16 -12.46 8.01
CA ASP A 326 12.02 -11.41 8.55
C ASP A 326 11.19 -10.31 9.23
N ALA A 327 10.04 -9.93 8.65
CA ALA A 327 9.07 -9.03 9.26
C ALA A 327 8.59 -9.54 10.63
N ALA A 328 8.18 -10.81 10.70
CA ALA A 328 7.75 -11.44 11.96
C ALA A 328 8.85 -11.44 13.01
N LYS A 329 10.10 -11.77 12.64
CA LYS A 329 11.25 -11.74 13.57
C LYS A 329 11.55 -10.34 14.08
N LEU A 330 11.41 -9.30 13.25
CA LEU A 330 11.57 -7.92 13.70
C LEU A 330 10.56 -7.59 14.81
N LEU A 331 9.28 -7.93 14.61
CA LEU A 331 8.24 -7.71 15.62
C LEU A 331 8.50 -8.51 16.90
N ILE A 332 8.82 -9.80 16.79
CA ILE A 332 9.11 -10.66 17.94
C ILE A 332 10.29 -10.12 18.77
N ASN A 333 11.35 -9.66 18.10
CA ASN A 333 12.52 -9.13 18.79
C ASN A 333 12.26 -7.79 19.46
N HIS A 334 11.37 -7.00 18.92
CA HIS A 334 10.98 -5.71 19.50
C HIS A 334 10.11 -5.86 20.75
N LEU A 335 9.25 -6.88 20.80
CA LEU A 335 8.35 -7.15 21.93
C LEU A 335 9.00 -7.90 23.11
N LYS A 336 10.26 -8.33 22.98
CA LYS A 336 11.06 -8.96 24.07
C LYS A 336 11.70 -7.93 24.97
#